data_81526dfafe522a6be9e472ddb2e90c6c
#
_entry.id   81526dfafe522a6be9e472ddb2e90c6c
#
_cell.length_a   1.000
_cell.length_b   1.000
_cell.length_c   1.000
_cell.angle_alpha   90.00
_cell.angle_beta   90.00
_cell.angle_gamma   90.00
#
_symmetry.space_group_name_H-M   'P 1'
#
loop_
_entity.id
_entity.type
_entity.pdbx_description
1 polymer ?
#
loop_
_entity_poly.entity_id
_entity_poly.type
_entity_poly.pdbx_seq_one_letter_code
_entity_poly.pdbx_strand_id
1 'polypeptide(L)'
;MKSRKLERKPLSFSTTMRNPERIALFIENLKEFEGKILTKEIIMKIVEKLIKNKLYVPLYIKRIPHLKKIFENDTKSFSEKEIKGIIENSPQNHKEAGFEKGWDSRFDTWYKLSKEFGFIYYEMEKPIEISQTGHMLCDAYSESGNDSSGEKIQKIFLNALMKYNIDNPCRRNLNKNVPIPLLLNVLKKLKSDKEENGAGIFKKELPFLICWKDNDADKLYEYIKEFRKSYGYTASNEIVYEKCLELLENKNEKRFKMKQIIQESVDDLVRKLRITGIFSLRGIGRFIDINELEKNKIEYIIKNYSECKTYKTEYEFYKYMGKMDLNIINIEDNINYEAIETVKLAALKNFATKYENGEIIKELECLEKDRNSKNEFLKLIDNPTRLEFLTSLILTKNYPNLIIKPNYSIDDEGNPIFTAKGGIADIEVYDEKSDILVEVTLIKNRQQSIIEIPAITRHLVELNKKSEKENIFSIFIAPNIHEDTKYMCEFTKYRKNLDIKPYTISNFVKKIKFEGDILEFLN
;
A
#
# COMPACT_ATOMS: atom_id res chain seq x y z
N MET A 1 4.43 -36.42 -12.47
CA MET A 1 4.42 -35.55 -11.29
C MET A 1 3.46 -36.10 -10.24
N LYS A 2 3.90 -36.39 -9.01
CA LYS A 2 2.96 -36.75 -7.93
C LYS A 2 2.02 -35.57 -7.71
N SER A 3 0.71 -35.73 -7.93
CA SER A 3 -0.27 -34.69 -7.60
C SER A 3 -0.14 -34.38 -6.12
N ARG A 4 0.14 -33.11 -5.78
CA ARG A 4 0.14 -32.68 -4.38
C ARG A 4 -1.26 -32.95 -3.82
N LYS A 5 -1.33 -33.65 -2.70
CA LYS A 5 -2.58 -33.90 -1.98
C LYS A 5 -3.28 -32.58 -1.71
N LEU A 6 -4.54 -32.47 -2.07
CA LEU A 6 -5.36 -31.30 -1.72
C LEU A 6 -5.53 -31.27 -0.21
N GLU A 7 -5.34 -30.11 0.40
CA GLU A 7 -5.38 -29.92 1.86
C GLU A 7 -5.91 -28.51 2.20
N ARG A 8 -6.32 -28.30 3.44
CA ARG A 8 -6.64 -26.98 3.97
C ARG A 8 -5.35 -26.18 4.13
N LYS A 9 -5.40 -24.91 3.70
CA LYS A 9 -4.27 -23.97 3.80
C LYS A 9 -4.78 -22.63 4.29
N PRO A 10 -3.97 -21.88 5.07
CA PRO A 10 -4.32 -20.53 5.45
C PRO A 10 -4.37 -19.64 4.20
N LEU A 11 -5.21 -18.61 4.25
CA LEU A 11 -5.18 -17.51 3.29
C LEU A 11 -3.77 -16.90 3.31
N SER A 12 -3.15 -16.84 2.16
CA SER A 12 -1.85 -16.21 2.00
C SER A 12 -1.71 -15.65 0.60
N PHE A 13 -1.01 -14.54 0.48
CA PHE A 13 -0.68 -13.92 -0.80
C PHE A 13 0.82 -14.05 -1.08
N SER A 14 1.22 -13.87 -2.34
CA SER A 14 2.63 -13.80 -2.66
C SER A 14 3.25 -12.57 -2.00
N THR A 15 4.36 -12.77 -1.29
CA THR A 15 5.01 -11.72 -0.49
C THR A 15 6.14 -11.01 -1.23
N THR A 16 6.50 -11.47 -2.43
CA THR A 16 7.61 -10.91 -3.20
C THR A 16 7.33 -9.48 -3.67
N MET A 17 6.08 -9.21 -4.05
CA MET A 17 5.61 -7.90 -4.50
C MET A 17 4.44 -7.46 -3.61
N ARG A 18 4.73 -6.67 -2.59
CA ARG A 18 3.71 -6.22 -1.62
C ARG A 18 3.24 -4.79 -1.85
N ASN A 19 4.14 -3.94 -2.35
CA ASN A 19 3.85 -2.52 -2.57
C ASN A 19 3.05 -2.37 -3.87
N PRO A 20 1.87 -1.74 -3.82
CA PRO A 20 1.02 -1.47 -4.98
C PRO A 20 1.71 -0.73 -6.12
N GLU A 21 2.45 0.33 -5.82
CA GLU A 21 3.24 1.09 -6.80
C GLU A 21 4.23 0.19 -7.54
N ARG A 22 4.94 -0.66 -6.80
CA ARG A 22 5.89 -1.59 -7.39
C ARG A 22 5.20 -2.62 -8.29
N ILE A 23 3.98 -3.05 -7.94
CA ILE A 23 3.17 -3.92 -8.81
C ILE A 23 2.90 -3.20 -10.13
N ALA A 24 2.44 -1.95 -10.11
CA ALA A 24 2.20 -1.15 -11.30
C ALA A 24 3.45 -1.00 -12.17
N LEU A 25 4.59 -0.63 -11.58
CA LEU A 25 5.86 -0.48 -12.29
C LEU A 25 6.33 -1.79 -12.96
N PHE A 26 6.11 -2.93 -12.30
CA PHE A 26 6.44 -4.24 -12.90
C PHE A 26 5.50 -4.58 -14.06
N ILE A 27 4.20 -4.27 -13.96
CA ILE A 27 3.25 -4.47 -15.07
C ILE A 27 3.57 -3.52 -16.22
N GLU A 28 3.91 -2.27 -15.95
CA GLU A 28 4.32 -1.29 -16.98
C GLU A 28 5.51 -1.80 -17.80
N ASN A 29 6.45 -2.51 -17.15
CA ASN A 29 7.57 -3.14 -17.85
C ASN A 29 7.17 -4.34 -18.71
N LEU A 30 5.97 -4.90 -18.53
CA LEU A 30 5.43 -5.96 -19.39
C LEU A 30 4.72 -5.43 -20.63
N LYS A 31 4.26 -4.18 -20.67
CA LYS A 31 3.44 -3.64 -21.79
C LYS A 31 4.07 -3.88 -23.17
N GLU A 32 5.38 -3.74 -23.32
CA GLU A 32 6.05 -4.01 -24.62
C GLU A 32 6.10 -5.50 -25.00
N PHE A 33 5.82 -6.40 -24.04
CA PHE A 33 5.78 -7.85 -24.25
C PHE A 33 4.33 -8.37 -24.31
N GLU A 34 3.35 -7.51 -24.17
CA GLU A 34 1.93 -7.90 -24.29
C GLU A 34 1.66 -8.48 -25.66
N GLY A 35 0.94 -9.60 -25.72
CA GLY A 35 0.68 -10.37 -26.92
C GLY A 35 1.81 -11.28 -27.39
N LYS A 36 3.05 -11.13 -26.86
CA LYS A 36 4.17 -12.03 -27.21
C LYS A 36 4.06 -13.35 -26.47
N ILE A 37 4.42 -14.45 -27.15
CA ILE A 37 4.47 -15.79 -26.56
C ILE A 37 5.55 -15.81 -25.47
N LEU A 38 5.20 -16.23 -24.28
CA LEU A 38 6.14 -16.34 -23.17
C LEU A 38 7.09 -17.52 -23.38
N THR A 39 8.34 -17.21 -23.73
CA THR A 39 9.44 -18.17 -23.84
C THR A 39 10.54 -17.79 -22.87
N LYS A 40 11.52 -18.68 -22.68
CA LYS A 40 12.71 -18.36 -21.86
C LYS A 40 13.43 -17.10 -22.36
N GLU A 41 13.51 -16.91 -23.67
CA GLU A 41 14.13 -15.72 -24.27
C GLU A 41 13.36 -14.44 -23.90
N ILE A 42 12.02 -14.48 -23.92
CA ILE A 42 11.18 -13.36 -23.53
C ILE A 42 11.33 -13.08 -22.04
N ILE A 43 11.35 -14.14 -21.18
CA ILE A 43 11.62 -13.97 -19.74
C ILE A 43 12.96 -13.25 -19.53
N MET A 44 14.03 -13.67 -20.23
CA MET A 44 15.32 -13.02 -20.07
C MET A 44 15.32 -11.57 -20.51
N LYS A 45 14.63 -11.21 -21.60
CA LYS A 45 14.44 -9.81 -22.03
C LYS A 45 13.68 -8.98 -20.97
N ILE A 46 12.67 -9.56 -20.32
CA ILE A 46 11.96 -8.91 -19.21
C ILE A 46 12.91 -8.70 -18.02
N VAL A 47 13.72 -9.70 -17.68
CA VAL A 47 14.73 -9.60 -16.61
C VAL A 47 15.74 -8.49 -16.90
N GLU A 48 16.27 -8.46 -18.12
CA GLU A 48 17.20 -7.41 -18.58
C GLU A 48 16.58 -6.01 -18.43
N LYS A 49 15.32 -5.85 -18.86
CA LYS A 49 14.58 -4.59 -18.75
C LYS A 49 14.36 -4.17 -17.30
N LEU A 50 13.97 -5.10 -16.41
CA LEU A 50 13.79 -4.81 -14.98
C LEU A 50 15.11 -4.38 -14.32
N ILE A 51 16.26 -4.95 -14.71
CA ILE A 51 17.57 -4.54 -14.21
C ILE A 51 17.94 -3.17 -14.80
N LYS A 52 17.76 -2.97 -16.10
CA LYS A 52 18.01 -1.70 -16.80
C LYS A 52 17.25 -0.54 -16.16
N ASN A 53 15.97 -0.76 -15.85
CA ASN A 53 15.09 0.22 -15.20
C ASN A 53 15.25 0.27 -13.67
N LYS A 54 16.27 -0.41 -13.13
CA LYS A 54 16.61 -0.44 -11.68
C LYS A 54 15.47 -0.92 -10.77
N LEU A 55 14.48 -1.62 -11.32
CA LEU A 55 13.37 -2.18 -10.54
C LEU A 55 13.74 -3.46 -9.79
N TYR A 56 14.76 -4.16 -10.25
CA TYR A 56 15.34 -5.29 -9.54
C TYR A 56 16.84 -5.09 -9.33
N VAL A 57 17.26 -5.25 -8.07
CA VAL A 57 18.64 -5.00 -7.63
C VAL A 57 19.24 -6.25 -7.01
N PRO A 58 19.93 -7.09 -7.79
CA PRO A 58 20.72 -8.19 -7.25
C PRO A 58 21.79 -7.73 -6.27
N LEU A 59 22.13 -8.60 -5.31
CA LEU A 59 23.20 -8.32 -4.34
C LEU A 59 24.55 -8.03 -5.01
N TYR A 60 24.78 -8.57 -6.20
CA TYR A 60 25.99 -8.33 -7.00
C TYR A 60 26.19 -6.84 -7.30
N ILE A 61 25.13 -6.12 -7.68
CA ILE A 61 25.17 -4.66 -7.90
C ILE A 61 25.68 -3.93 -6.66
N LYS A 62 25.19 -4.32 -5.47
CA LYS A 62 25.56 -3.66 -4.21
C LYS A 62 27.01 -3.92 -3.79
N ARG A 63 27.61 -5.03 -4.25
CA ARG A 63 28.98 -5.44 -3.94
C ARG A 63 30.03 -4.82 -4.85
N ILE A 64 29.67 -4.44 -6.07
CA ILE A 64 30.59 -3.89 -7.06
C ILE A 64 30.50 -2.36 -7.05
N PRO A 65 31.53 -1.62 -6.61
CA PRO A 65 31.46 -0.16 -6.45
C PRO A 65 31.05 0.60 -7.70
N HIS A 66 31.51 0.19 -8.87
CA HIS A 66 31.15 0.80 -10.14
C HIS A 66 29.65 0.63 -10.44
N LEU A 67 29.10 -0.60 -10.33
CA LEU A 67 27.69 -0.89 -10.57
C LEU A 67 26.81 -0.19 -9.52
N LYS A 68 27.27 -0.12 -8.28
CA LYS A 68 26.58 0.61 -7.22
C LYS A 68 26.45 2.10 -7.55
N LYS A 69 27.52 2.73 -8.04
CA LYS A 69 27.51 4.14 -8.49
C LYS A 69 26.55 4.36 -9.66
N ILE A 70 26.45 3.43 -10.62
CA ILE A 70 25.47 3.52 -11.70
C ILE A 70 24.05 3.38 -11.16
N PHE A 71 23.83 2.44 -10.22
CA PHE A 71 22.53 2.23 -9.62
C PHE A 71 22.03 3.45 -8.84
N GLU A 72 22.92 4.07 -8.06
CA GLU A 72 22.62 5.25 -7.23
C GLU A 72 22.55 6.56 -8.05
N ASN A 73 22.96 6.54 -9.31
CA ASN A 73 22.92 7.69 -10.21
C ASN A 73 21.83 7.51 -11.27
N ASP A 74 20.76 8.29 -11.17
CA ASP A 74 19.58 8.14 -12.02
C ASP A 74 19.77 8.61 -13.47
N THR A 75 20.81 9.40 -13.74
CA THR A 75 21.17 9.80 -15.11
C THR A 75 21.97 8.73 -15.85
N LYS A 76 22.49 7.70 -15.12
CA LYS A 76 23.26 6.60 -15.69
C LYS A 76 22.42 5.34 -15.81
N SER A 77 22.49 4.69 -16.94
CA SER A 77 21.91 3.38 -17.20
C SER A 77 23.00 2.32 -17.29
N PHE A 78 22.69 1.10 -16.92
CA PHE A 78 23.58 -0.03 -17.18
C PHE A 78 23.70 -0.27 -18.68
N SER A 79 24.90 -0.48 -19.18
CA SER A 79 25.15 -0.96 -20.53
C SER A 79 24.70 -2.42 -20.69
N GLU A 80 24.49 -2.87 -21.91
CA GLU A 80 24.13 -4.27 -22.19
C GLU A 80 25.15 -5.27 -21.64
N LYS A 81 26.45 -4.93 -21.73
CA LYS A 81 27.54 -5.73 -21.18
C LYS A 81 27.46 -5.85 -19.65
N GLU A 82 27.14 -4.75 -18.96
CA GLU A 82 26.97 -4.75 -17.50
C GLU A 82 25.72 -5.53 -17.10
N ILE A 83 24.60 -5.39 -17.82
CA ILE A 83 23.37 -6.16 -17.55
C ILE A 83 23.64 -7.66 -17.68
N LYS A 84 24.31 -8.12 -18.75
CA LYS A 84 24.70 -9.52 -18.92
C LYS A 84 25.58 -9.99 -17.77
N GLY A 85 26.61 -9.22 -17.42
CA GLY A 85 27.48 -9.53 -16.28
C GLY A 85 26.73 -9.59 -14.94
N ILE A 86 25.74 -8.71 -14.71
CA ILE A 86 24.89 -8.74 -13.52
C ILE A 86 24.07 -10.03 -13.47
N ILE A 87 23.47 -10.44 -14.57
CA ILE A 87 22.65 -11.66 -14.68
C ILE A 87 23.48 -12.91 -14.42
N GLU A 88 24.64 -13.03 -15.07
CA GLU A 88 25.56 -14.17 -14.94
C GLU A 88 26.08 -14.33 -13.49
N ASN A 89 26.37 -13.22 -12.83
CA ASN A 89 26.87 -13.22 -11.45
C ASN A 89 25.78 -13.15 -10.36
N SER A 90 24.51 -13.30 -10.76
CA SER A 90 23.36 -13.27 -9.85
C SER A 90 22.45 -14.50 -10.02
N PRO A 91 22.99 -15.73 -9.88
CA PRO A 91 22.20 -16.94 -10.08
C PRO A 91 21.01 -16.99 -9.13
N GLN A 92 19.86 -17.41 -9.66
CA GLN A 92 18.62 -17.53 -8.89
C GLN A 92 18.41 -18.97 -8.46
N ASN A 93 17.93 -19.19 -7.23
CA ASN A 93 17.64 -20.52 -6.67
C ASN A 93 16.16 -20.85 -6.56
N HIS A 94 15.30 -19.98 -7.09
CA HIS A 94 13.86 -20.16 -7.06
C HIS A 94 13.46 -21.37 -7.92
N LYS A 95 12.43 -22.10 -7.46
CA LYS A 95 11.86 -23.24 -8.16
C LYS A 95 10.35 -23.22 -8.00
N GLU A 96 9.66 -22.74 -9.01
CA GLU A 96 8.20 -22.68 -9.07
C GLU A 96 7.66 -23.72 -10.06
N ALA A 97 6.41 -24.14 -9.85
CA ALA A 97 5.78 -25.12 -10.73
C ALA A 97 5.52 -24.52 -12.12
N GLY A 98 5.88 -25.27 -13.17
CA GLY A 98 5.71 -24.81 -14.56
C GLY A 98 6.89 -23.97 -15.10
N PHE A 99 7.87 -23.64 -14.26
CA PHE A 99 9.04 -22.85 -14.65
C PHE A 99 10.34 -23.60 -14.33
N GLU A 100 11.38 -23.38 -15.10
CA GLU A 100 12.70 -23.91 -14.77
C GLU A 100 13.28 -23.20 -13.54
N LYS A 101 14.14 -23.92 -12.82
CA LYS A 101 14.86 -23.33 -11.69
C LYS A 101 15.78 -22.19 -12.18
N GLY A 102 15.73 -21.06 -11.51
CA GLY A 102 16.56 -19.94 -11.87
C GLY A 102 15.75 -18.68 -12.19
N TRP A 103 16.13 -17.97 -13.23
CA TRP A 103 15.48 -16.72 -13.63
C TRP A 103 14.02 -16.92 -14.07
N ASP A 104 13.69 -18.04 -14.71
CA ASP A 104 12.31 -18.36 -15.10
C ASP A 104 11.40 -18.43 -13.86
N SER A 105 11.81 -19.19 -12.85
CA SER A 105 11.07 -19.26 -11.59
C SER A 105 11.10 -17.95 -10.80
N ARG A 106 12.15 -17.13 -10.99
CA ARG A 106 12.21 -15.79 -10.39
C ARG A 106 11.19 -14.85 -11.03
N PHE A 107 11.03 -14.90 -12.33
CA PHE A 107 9.97 -14.19 -13.05
C PHE A 107 8.59 -14.53 -12.46
N ASP A 108 8.25 -15.82 -12.32
CA ASP A 108 6.96 -16.22 -11.72
C ASP A 108 6.79 -15.64 -10.30
N THR A 109 7.82 -15.70 -9.47
CA THR A 109 7.71 -15.13 -8.10
C THR A 109 7.45 -13.62 -8.09
N TRP A 110 7.90 -12.87 -9.08
CA TRP A 110 7.64 -11.43 -9.19
C TRP A 110 6.20 -11.13 -9.61
N TYR A 111 5.68 -11.90 -10.55
CA TYR A 111 4.41 -11.62 -11.20
C TYR A 111 3.23 -12.43 -10.63
N LYS A 112 3.48 -13.36 -9.72
CA LYS A 112 2.49 -14.27 -9.15
C LYS A 112 1.31 -13.55 -8.50
N LEU A 113 1.55 -12.51 -7.70
CA LEU A 113 0.47 -11.73 -7.08
C LEU A 113 -0.35 -10.97 -8.12
N SER A 114 0.30 -10.38 -9.12
CA SER A 114 -0.38 -9.70 -10.22
C SER A 114 -1.27 -10.65 -11.02
N LYS A 115 -0.84 -11.90 -11.21
CA LYS A 115 -1.64 -12.97 -11.82
C LYS A 115 -2.82 -13.38 -10.95
N GLU A 116 -2.61 -13.55 -9.63
CA GLU A 116 -3.65 -13.90 -8.67
C GLU A 116 -4.74 -12.81 -8.56
N PHE A 117 -4.36 -11.54 -8.70
CA PHE A 117 -5.29 -10.41 -8.69
C PHE A 117 -5.92 -10.13 -10.06
N GLY A 118 -5.55 -10.92 -11.07
CA GLY A 118 -6.09 -10.79 -12.42
C GLY A 118 -5.57 -9.58 -13.20
N PHE A 119 -4.51 -8.93 -12.75
CA PHE A 119 -3.92 -7.80 -13.48
C PHE A 119 -3.21 -8.24 -14.75
N ILE A 120 -2.60 -9.43 -14.72
CA ILE A 120 -1.90 -10.02 -15.85
C ILE A 120 -2.17 -11.52 -15.95
N TYR A 121 -2.00 -12.07 -17.15
CA TYR A 121 -1.96 -13.51 -17.39
C TYR A 121 -0.68 -13.87 -18.13
N TYR A 122 -0.06 -14.96 -17.71
CA TYR A 122 1.08 -15.58 -18.38
C TYR A 122 1.12 -17.08 -18.10
N GLU A 123 1.55 -17.80 -19.09
CA GLU A 123 1.83 -19.24 -19.03
C GLU A 123 2.89 -19.53 -20.10
N MET A 124 3.79 -20.47 -19.85
CA MET A 124 4.79 -20.84 -20.86
C MET A 124 4.12 -21.26 -22.16
N GLU A 125 4.68 -20.83 -23.28
CA GLU A 125 4.20 -21.04 -24.65
C GLU A 125 2.82 -20.43 -24.96
N LYS A 126 2.37 -19.46 -24.13
CA LYS A 126 1.15 -18.67 -24.37
C LYS A 126 1.43 -17.17 -24.41
N PRO A 127 0.53 -16.38 -25.02
CA PRO A 127 0.67 -14.92 -25.00
C PRO A 127 0.64 -14.36 -23.58
N ILE A 128 1.44 -13.33 -23.33
CA ILE A 128 1.31 -12.49 -22.14
C ILE A 128 0.12 -11.56 -22.36
N GLU A 129 -0.79 -11.50 -21.39
CA GLU A 129 -1.94 -10.58 -21.44
C GLU A 129 -1.92 -9.65 -20.21
N ILE A 130 -2.29 -8.38 -20.44
CA ILE A 130 -2.57 -7.41 -19.38
C ILE A 130 -4.08 -7.16 -19.40
N SER A 131 -4.73 -7.27 -18.26
CA SER A 131 -6.18 -7.09 -18.17
C SER A 131 -6.57 -5.61 -18.14
N GLN A 132 -7.89 -5.36 -18.24
CA GLN A 132 -8.46 -4.02 -18.04
C GLN A 132 -7.97 -3.41 -16.70
N THR A 133 -8.06 -4.15 -15.59
CA THR A 133 -7.60 -3.65 -14.27
C THR A 133 -6.09 -3.49 -14.19
N GLY A 134 -5.32 -4.31 -14.92
CA GLY A 134 -3.87 -4.17 -15.04
C GLY A 134 -3.47 -2.89 -15.75
N HIS A 135 -4.09 -2.57 -16.89
CA HIS A 135 -3.89 -1.30 -17.59
C HIS A 135 -4.33 -0.10 -16.74
N MET A 136 -5.54 -0.15 -16.15
CA MET A 136 -6.02 0.90 -15.25
C MET A 136 -5.06 1.17 -14.08
N LEU A 137 -4.43 0.13 -13.53
CA LEU A 137 -3.47 0.27 -12.44
C LEU A 137 -2.21 1.03 -12.90
N CYS A 138 -1.67 0.68 -14.07
CA CYS A 138 -0.52 1.40 -14.66
C CYS A 138 -0.87 2.86 -14.93
N ASP A 139 -2.02 3.12 -15.52
CA ASP A 139 -2.47 4.46 -15.86
C ASP A 139 -2.66 5.31 -14.60
N ALA A 140 -3.28 4.76 -13.54
CA ALA A 140 -3.45 5.45 -12.26
C ALA A 140 -2.12 5.87 -11.62
N TYR A 141 -1.06 5.08 -11.78
CA TYR A 141 0.28 5.44 -11.31
C TYR A 141 1.03 6.38 -12.25
N SER A 142 0.78 6.32 -13.57
CA SER A 142 1.36 7.26 -14.54
C SER A 142 0.75 8.65 -14.42
N GLU A 143 -0.52 8.72 -14.02
CA GLU A 143 -1.26 9.93 -13.73
C GLU A 143 -1.00 10.44 -12.29
N SER A 144 -0.02 9.90 -11.56
CA SER A 144 0.32 10.37 -10.22
C SER A 144 0.60 11.87 -10.26
N GLY A 145 -0.20 12.64 -9.54
CA GLY A 145 -0.27 14.11 -9.65
C GLY A 145 -1.60 14.64 -10.23
N ASN A 146 -2.51 13.76 -10.69
CA ASN A 146 -3.88 14.12 -11.08
C ASN A 146 -4.87 13.77 -9.95
N ASP A 147 -5.93 14.58 -9.80
CA ASP A 147 -6.89 14.60 -8.69
C ASP A 147 -7.54 13.26 -8.28
N SER A 148 -7.43 12.22 -9.07
CA SER A 148 -8.17 10.96 -8.85
C SER A 148 -7.30 9.70 -8.78
N SER A 149 -5.98 9.80 -8.85
CA SER A 149 -5.10 8.62 -8.97
C SER A 149 -5.18 7.68 -7.75
N GLY A 150 -5.15 8.22 -6.53
CA GLY A 150 -5.23 7.45 -5.30
C GLY A 150 -6.55 6.69 -5.14
N GLU A 151 -7.66 7.35 -5.43
CA GLU A 151 -9.00 6.74 -5.40
C GLU A 151 -9.15 5.64 -6.47
N LYS A 152 -8.60 5.85 -7.67
CA LYS A 152 -8.55 4.82 -8.72
C LYS A 152 -7.79 3.59 -8.25
N ILE A 153 -6.63 3.77 -7.63
CA ILE A 153 -5.81 2.67 -7.09
C ILE A 153 -6.61 1.88 -6.04
N GLN A 154 -7.24 2.56 -5.08
CA GLN A 154 -8.09 1.93 -4.07
C GLN A 154 -9.19 1.09 -4.71
N LYS A 155 -9.93 1.64 -5.68
CA LYS A 155 -11.02 0.95 -6.38
C LYS A 155 -10.54 -0.27 -7.16
N ILE A 156 -9.34 -0.23 -7.77
CA ILE A 156 -8.74 -1.35 -8.48
C ILE A 156 -8.37 -2.48 -7.50
N PHE A 157 -7.74 -2.17 -6.38
CA PHE A 157 -7.42 -3.17 -5.37
C PHE A 157 -8.67 -3.71 -4.67
N LEU A 158 -9.67 -2.86 -4.42
CA LEU A 158 -10.98 -3.29 -3.91
C LEU A 158 -11.62 -4.29 -4.87
N ASN A 159 -11.66 -3.98 -6.18
CA ASN A 159 -12.20 -4.87 -7.21
C ASN A 159 -11.52 -6.26 -7.21
N ALA A 160 -10.21 -6.30 -7.05
CA ALA A 160 -9.47 -7.56 -6.97
C ALA A 160 -9.80 -8.33 -5.67
N LEU A 161 -9.77 -7.65 -4.53
CA LEU A 161 -9.92 -8.29 -3.22
C LEU A 161 -11.37 -8.72 -2.92
N MET A 162 -12.39 -7.95 -3.34
CA MET A 162 -13.79 -8.35 -3.15
C MET A 162 -14.19 -9.59 -3.95
N LYS A 163 -13.47 -9.89 -5.04
CA LYS A 163 -13.69 -11.06 -5.92
C LYS A 163 -12.83 -12.26 -5.57
N TYR A 164 -11.81 -12.09 -4.72
CA TYR A 164 -10.80 -13.10 -4.48
C TYR A 164 -11.35 -14.27 -3.68
N ASN A 165 -11.30 -15.48 -4.27
CA ASN A 165 -11.61 -16.73 -3.59
C ASN A 165 -10.34 -17.36 -2.99
N ILE A 166 -10.42 -17.92 -1.79
CA ILE A 166 -9.29 -18.61 -1.17
C ILE A 166 -8.92 -19.91 -1.94
N ASP A 167 -9.93 -20.62 -2.46
CA ASP A 167 -9.75 -21.72 -3.41
C ASP A 167 -9.89 -21.17 -4.82
N ASN A 168 -8.78 -21.00 -5.50
CA ASN A 168 -8.73 -20.57 -6.89
C ASN A 168 -7.69 -21.39 -7.66
N PRO A 169 -7.74 -21.43 -9.00
CA PRO A 169 -6.84 -22.25 -9.79
C PRO A 169 -5.35 -21.99 -9.56
N CYS A 170 -4.96 -20.75 -9.17
CA CYS A 170 -3.57 -20.42 -8.85
C CYS A 170 -3.16 -20.95 -7.46
N ARG A 171 -4.12 -21.18 -6.56
CA ARG A 171 -3.89 -21.59 -5.15
C ARG A 171 -4.92 -22.59 -4.68
N ARG A 172 -4.88 -23.82 -5.22
CA ARG A 172 -5.80 -24.89 -4.81
C ARG A 172 -5.80 -25.11 -3.31
N ASN A 173 -6.99 -25.04 -2.70
CA ASN A 173 -7.23 -25.15 -1.28
C ASN A 173 -8.49 -26.00 -1.01
N LEU A 174 -8.59 -26.64 0.13
CA LEU A 174 -9.84 -27.25 0.60
C LEU A 174 -10.76 -26.24 1.29
N ASN A 175 -10.21 -25.13 1.78
CA ASN A 175 -11.02 -24.04 2.31
C ASN A 175 -11.71 -23.32 1.15
N LYS A 176 -12.99 -23.00 1.31
CA LYS A 176 -13.82 -22.39 0.25
C LYS A 176 -14.56 -21.19 0.81
N ASN A 177 -14.02 -20.00 0.59
CA ASN A 177 -14.66 -18.74 0.94
C ASN A 177 -14.17 -17.57 0.10
N VAL A 178 -14.90 -16.48 0.18
CA VAL A 178 -14.52 -15.16 -0.35
C VAL A 178 -14.17 -14.28 0.87
N PRO A 179 -12.89 -14.11 1.21
CA PRO A 179 -12.47 -13.60 2.52
C PRO A 179 -13.02 -12.22 2.86
N ILE A 180 -13.08 -11.29 1.88
CA ILE A 180 -13.54 -9.92 2.14
C ILE A 180 -15.05 -9.86 2.42
N PRO A 181 -15.95 -10.36 1.56
CA PRO A 181 -17.36 -10.41 1.87
C PRO A 181 -17.68 -11.21 3.15
N LEU A 182 -16.95 -12.32 3.39
CA LEU A 182 -17.09 -13.09 4.62
C LEU A 182 -16.78 -12.23 5.86
N LEU A 183 -15.62 -11.53 5.84
CA LEU A 183 -15.24 -10.63 6.94
C LEU A 183 -16.26 -9.51 7.14
N LEU A 184 -16.74 -8.87 6.06
CA LEU A 184 -17.76 -7.81 6.15
C LEU A 184 -19.06 -8.30 6.80
N ASN A 185 -19.51 -9.50 6.45
CA ASN A 185 -20.68 -10.11 7.09
C ASN A 185 -20.47 -10.39 8.59
N VAL A 186 -19.30 -10.90 8.97
CA VAL A 186 -18.93 -11.13 10.37
C VAL A 186 -18.88 -9.81 11.15
N LEU A 187 -18.27 -8.77 10.57
CA LEU A 187 -18.19 -7.45 11.20
C LEU A 187 -19.57 -6.82 11.40
N LYS A 188 -20.50 -6.94 10.43
CA LYS A 188 -21.89 -6.50 10.61
C LYS A 188 -22.56 -7.19 11.78
N LYS A 189 -22.34 -8.49 11.97
CA LYS A 189 -22.89 -9.26 13.09
C LYS A 189 -22.30 -8.82 14.44
N LEU A 190 -20.96 -8.74 14.52
CA LEU A 190 -20.26 -8.25 15.73
C LEU A 190 -20.72 -6.84 16.12
N LYS A 191 -20.93 -5.96 15.13
CA LYS A 191 -21.38 -4.58 15.35
C LYS A 191 -22.82 -4.49 15.85
N SER A 192 -23.69 -5.37 15.39
CA SER A 192 -25.09 -5.43 15.83
C SER A 192 -25.27 -6.15 17.17
N ASP A 193 -24.27 -6.87 17.65
CA ASP A 193 -24.30 -7.61 18.89
C ASP A 193 -24.10 -6.69 20.11
N LYS A 194 -25.14 -6.56 20.94
CA LYS A 194 -25.11 -5.73 22.15
C LYS A 194 -24.16 -6.28 23.21
N GLU A 195 -23.96 -7.61 23.27
CA GLU A 195 -23.05 -8.25 24.22
C GLU A 195 -21.60 -7.93 23.90
N GLU A 196 -21.27 -7.76 22.62
CA GLU A 196 -19.93 -7.41 22.13
C GLU A 196 -19.65 -5.90 22.12
N ASN A 197 -20.58 -5.07 22.56
CA ASN A 197 -20.47 -3.60 22.59
C ASN A 197 -20.10 -2.97 21.24
N GLY A 198 -20.45 -3.62 20.13
CA GLY A 198 -20.13 -3.18 18.78
C GLY A 198 -18.65 -3.26 18.41
N ALA A 199 -17.84 -4.00 19.18
CA ALA A 199 -16.42 -4.17 18.86
C ALA A 199 -16.24 -4.97 17.57
N GLY A 200 -15.40 -4.48 16.65
CA GLY A 200 -15.00 -5.20 15.44
C GLY A 200 -14.21 -6.48 15.76
N ILE A 201 -13.56 -7.05 14.75
CA ILE A 201 -12.68 -8.21 14.95
C ILE A 201 -11.34 -7.77 15.57
N PHE A 202 -10.93 -8.43 16.66
CA PHE A 202 -9.64 -8.16 17.27
C PHE A 202 -8.50 -8.69 16.37
N LYS A 203 -7.42 -7.96 16.24
CA LYS A 203 -6.31 -8.33 15.33
C LYS A 203 -5.80 -9.76 15.58
N LYS A 204 -5.80 -10.23 16.83
CA LYS A 204 -5.44 -11.61 17.18
C LYS A 204 -6.47 -12.66 16.78
N GLU A 205 -7.68 -12.27 16.36
CA GLU A 205 -8.74 -13.18 15.88
C GLU A 205 -8.72 -13.30 14.34
N LEU A 206 -8.03 -12.41 13.63
CA LEU A 206 -7.86 -12.51 12.18
C LEU A 206 -7.26 -13.85 11.70
N PRO A 207 -6.36 -14.52 12.45
CA PRO A 207 -5.93 -15.87 12.12
C PRO A 207 -7.07 -16.87 11.92
N PHE A 208 -8.21 -16.71 12.60
CA PHE A 208 -9.38 -17.58 12.41
C PHE A 208 -10.01 -17.38 11.03
N LEU A 209 -10.18 -16.14 10.58
CA LEU A 209 -10.58 -15.85 9.19
C LEU A 209 -9.56 -16.42 8.17
N ILE A 210 -8.26 -16.23 8.43
CA ILE A 210 -7.17 -16.72 7.57
C ILE A 210 -7.23 -18.25 7.41
N CYS A 211 -7.62 -18.97 8.46
CA CYS A 211 -7.70 -20.44 8.47
C CYS A 211 -9.13 -20.96 8.25
N TRP A 212 -10.11 -20.09 8.05
CA TRP A 212 -11.53 -20.48 8.00
C TRP A 212 -11.84 -21.39 6.81
N LYS A 213 -12.67 -22.40 7.05
CA LYS A 213 -12.86 -23.53 6.12
C LYS A 213 -13.96 -23.33 5.08
N ASP A 214 -14.99 -22.57 5.40
CA ASP A 214 -16.18 -22.40 4.55
C ASP A 214 -16.57 -20.91 4.42
N ASN A 215 -17.67 -20.62 3.72
CA ASN A 215 -18.15 -19.27 3.46
C ASN A 215 -19.33 -18.87 4.40
N ASP A 216 -19.43 -19.52 5.55
CA ASP A 216 -20.51 -19.32 6.52
C ASP A 216 -20.10 -18.28 7.57
N ALA A 217 -20.67 -17.08 7.42
CA ALA A 217 -20.37 -15.96 8.32
C ALA A 217 -20.99 -16.15 9.72
N ASP A 218 -22.10 -16.88 9.84
CA ASP A 218 -22.72 -17.17 11.15
C ASP A 218 -21.80 -18.07 11.98
N LYS A 219 -21.28 -19.13 11.38
CA LYS A 219 -20.35 -20.03 12.06
C LYS A 219 -19.06 -19.34 12.49
N LEU A 220 -18.49 -18.48 11.63
CA LEU A 220 -17.26 -17.74 11.98
C LEU A 220 -17.53 -16.74 13.11
N TYR A 221 -18.67 -16.04 13.06
CA TYR A 221 -19.10 -15.12 14.10
C TYR A 221 -19.28 -15.85 15.45
N GLU A 222 -20.03 -16.96 15.48
CA GLU A 222 -20.21 -17.75 16.70
C GLU A 222 -18.87 -18.30 17.24
N TYR A 223 -18.00 -18.76 16.36
CA TYR A 223 -16.66 -19.23 16.75
C TYR A 223 -15.84 -18.12 17.43
N ILE A 224 -15.90 -16.89 16.93
CA ILE A 224 -15.22 -15.74 17.53
C ILE A 224 -15.83 -15.42 18.91
N LYS A 225 -17.16 -15.43 19.03
CA LYS A 225 -17.85 -15.21 20.34
C LYS A 225 -17.46 -16.26 21.37
N GLU A 226 -17.50 -17.53 21.02
CA GLU A 226 -17.11 -18.63 21.92
C GLU A 226 -15.64 -18.49 22.34
N PHE A 227 -14.76 -18.10 21.41
CA PHE A 227 -13.37 -17.85 21.71
C PHE A 227 -13.20 -16.67 22.69
N ARG A 228 -13.90 -15.56 22.47
CA ARG A 228 -13.90 -14.39 23.38
C ARG A 228 -14.42 -14.76 24.77
N LYS A 229 -15.49 -15.55 24.82
CA LYS A 229 -16.06 -16.03 26.10
C LYS A 229 -15.07 -16.90 26.88
N SER A 230 -14.28 -17.72 26.17
CA SER A 230 -13.35 -18.66 26.80
C SER A 230 -12.01 -18.02 27.18
N TYR A 231 -11.48 -17.09 26.39
CA TYR A 231 -10.11 -16.58 26.52
C TYR A 231 -10.00 -15.06 26.61
N GLY A 232 -11.07 -14.33 26.33
CA GLY A 232 -11.05 -12.87 26.24
C GLY A 232 -10.09 -12.36 25.18
N TYR A 233 -9.72 -11.08 25.26
CA TYR A 233 -8.76 -10.44 24.35
C TYR A 233 -7.29 -10.66 24.75
N THR A 234 -7.05 -11.40 25.86
CA THR A 234 -5.72 -11.65 26.42
C THR A 234 -5.13 -13.01 26.03
N ALA A 235 -5.85 -13.78 25.21
CA ALA A 235 -5.39 -15.07 24.70
C ALA A 235 -3.95 -15.02 24.21
N SER A 236 -3.14 -16.03 24.55
CA SER A 236 -1.77 -16.12 24.08
C SER A 236 -1.72 -16.48 22.58
N ASN A 237 -0.59 -16.21 21.94
CA ASN A 237 -0.41 -16.56 20.54
C ASN A 237 -0.43 -18.08 20.31
N GLU A 238 0.01 -18.84 21.30
CA GLU A 238 0.01 -20.31 21.29
C GLU A 238 -1.40 -20.86 21.22
N ILE A 239 -2.34 -20.35 22.06
CA ILE A 239 -3.75 -20.75 22.05
C ILE A 239 -4.38 -20.43 20.70
N VAL A 240 -4.19 -19.22 20.17
CA VAL A 240 -4.72 -18.83 18.86
C VAL A 240 -4.15 -19.74 17.75
N TYR A 241 -2.86 -20.05 17.83
CA TYR A 241 -2.20 -20.93 16.86
C TYR A 241 -2.74 -22.37 16.89
N GLU A 242 -2.94 -22.97 18.08
CA GLU A 242 -3.55 -24.28 18.21
C GLU A 242 -4.94 -24.33 17.57
N LYS A 243 -5.77 -23.31 17.83
CA LYS A 243 -7.09 -23.16 17.19
C LYS A 243 -7.01 -23.04 15.68
N CYS A 244 -6.00 -22.36 15.14
CA CYS A 244 -5.76 -22.33 13.70
C CYS A 244 -5.38 -23.71 13.12
N LEU A 245 -4.56 -24.48 13.82
CA LEU A 245 -4.20 -25.84 13.39
C LEU A 245 -5.41 -26.79 13.43
N GLU A 246 -6.30 -26.64 14.41
CA GLU A 246 -7.60 -27.36 14.46
C GLU A 246 -8.45 -27.01 13.22
N LEU A 247 -8.61 -25.73 12.88
CA LEU A 247 -9.36 -25.26 11.69
C LEU A 247 -8.77 -25.80 10.39
N LEU A 248 -7.43 -25.90 10.31
CA LEU A 248 -6.72 -26.43 9.13
C LEU A 248 -6.73 -27.97 9.08
N GLU A 249 -7.25 -28.64 10.12
CA GLU A 249 -7.22 -30.11 10.26
C GLU A 249 -5.79 -30.67 10.06
N ASN A 250 -4.79 -29.93 10.53
CA ASN A 250 -3.39 -30.26 10.28
C ASN A 250 -2.49 -29.83 11.44
N LYS A 251 -1.78 -30.80 12.04
CA LYS A 251 -0.87 -30.57 13.16
C LYS A 251 0.60 -30.36 12.74
N ASN A 252 0.88 -30.14 11.47
CA ASN A 252 2.27 -30.02 10.99
C ASN A 252 2.81 -28.58 11.17
N GLU A 253 3.37 -28.30 12.34
CA GLU A 253 3.96 -27.02 12.71
C GLU A 253 5.16 -26.61 11.83
N LYS A 254 5.91 -27.58 11.28
CA LYS A 254 7.02 -27.28 10.35
C LYS A 254 6.51 -26.69 9.05
N ARG A 255 5.28 -27.08 8.63
CA ARG A 255 4.62 -26.59 7.41
C ARG A 255 3.89 -25.27 7.68
N PHE A 256 3.14 -25.20 8.77
CA PHE A 256 2.32 -24.06 9.15
C PHE A 256 2.92 -23.36 10.37
N LYS A 257 4.02 -22.66 10.15
CA LYS A 257 4.76 -22.00 11.24
C LYS A 257 3.90 -20.97 11.96
N MET A 258 3.94 -20.98 13.29
CA MET A 258 3.18 -20.05 14.13
C MET A 258 3.41 -18.59 13.72
N LYS A 259 4.66 -18.16 13.59
CA LYS A 259 4.99 -16.79 13.17
C LYS A 259 4.34 -16.40 11.85
N GLN A 260 4.27 -17.33 10.90
CA GLN A 260 3.65 -17.08 9.59
C GLN A 260 2.15 -16.84 9.72
N ILE A 261 1.42 -17.69 10.47
CA ILE A 261 -0.04 -17.59 10.61
C ILE A 261 -0.43 -16.41 11.49
N ILE A 262 0.19 -16.30 12.68
CA ILE A 262 -0.23 -15.35 13.74
C ILE A 262 0.26 -13.92 13.46
N GLN A 263 1.38 -13.75 12.75
CA GLN A 263 1.99 -12.44 12.56
C GLN A 263 2.07 -12.03 11.09
N GLU A 264 2.82 -12.79 10.28
CA GLU A 264 3.15 -12.36 8.91
C GLU A 264 1.92 -12.30 8.01
N SER A 265 1.03 -13.31 8.08
CA SER A 265 -0.21 -13.33 7.28
C SER A 265 -1.23 -12.30 7.78
N VAL A 266 -1.28 -12.06 9.09
CA VAL A 266 -2.15 -11.03 9.67
C VAL A 266 -1.73 -9.63 9.23
N ASP A 267 -0.45 -9.29 9.38
CA ASP A 267 0.07 -7.98 8.96
C ASP A 267 -0.10 -7.76 7.44
N ASP A 268 0.09 -8.80 6.64
CA ASP A 268 -0.12 -8.75 5.18
C ASP A 268 -1.59 -8.58 4.82
N LEU A 269 -2.50 -9.30 5.50
CA LEU A 269 -3.94 -9.16 5.31
C LEU A 269 -4.41 -7.74 5.70
N VAL A 270 -4.03 -7.23 6.87
CA VAL A 270 -4.46 -5.91 7.33
C VAL A 270 -4.03 -4.81 6.35
N ARG A 271 -2.81 -4.87 5.80
CA ARG A 271 -2.38 -3.91 4.76
C ARG A 271 -3.26 -3.98 3.52
N LYS A 272 -3.66 -5.19 3.09
CA LYS A 272 -4.56 -5.37 1.95
C LYS A 272 -5.98 -4.90 2.24
N LEU A 273 -6.47 -5.12 3.47
CA LEU A 273 -7.76 -4.56 3.90
C LEU A 273 -7.73 -3.02 3.85
N ARG A 274 -6.66 -2.40 4.36
CA ARG A 274 -6.51 -0.94 4.39
C ARG A 274 -6.51 -0.31 2.99
N ILE A 275 -5.78 -0.89 2.03
CA ILE A 275 -5.72 -0.32 0.67
C ILE A 275 -7.08 -0.31 -0.03
N THR A 276 -8.06 -1.10 0.41
CA THR A 276 -9.42 -1.09 -0.15
C THR A 276 -10.24 0.13 0.27
N GLY A 277 -9.86 0.83 1.33
CA GLY A 277 -10.59 1.95 1.91
C GLY A 277 -11.83 1.58 2.74
N ILE A 278 -12.35 0.35 2.62
CA ILE A 278 -13.61 -0.07 3.26
C ILE A 278 -13.47 -0.58 4.70
N PHE A 279 -12.25 -0.61 5.24
CA PHE A 279 -11.97 -1.06 6.60
C PHE A 279 -11.30 0.02 7.43
N SER A 280 -11.77 0.17 8.68
CA SER A 280 -11.22 1.06 9.69
C SER A 280 -10.34 0.31 10.68
N LEU A 281 -9.39 1.05 11.25
CA LEU A 281 -8.60 0.60 12.39
C LEU A 281 -9.13 1.27 13.66
N ARG A 282 -9.56 0.47 14.65
CA ARG A 282 -10.00 0.99 15.94
C ARG A 282 -9.01 0.63 17.04
N GLY A 283 -9.01 1.44 18.11
CA GLY A 283 -8.15 1.19 19.27
C GLY A 283 -6.66 1.18 18.92
N ILE A 284 -6.20 2.12 18.06
CA ILE A 284 -4.81 2.21 17.60
C ILE A 284 -4.39 0.89 16.91
N GLY A 285 -5.19 0.42 15.96
CA GLY A 285 -4.91 -0.76 15.12
C GLY A 285 -5.08 -2.11 15.83
N ARG A 286 -5.69 -2.15 17.02
CA ARG A 286 -5.99 -3.41 17.69
C ARG A 286 -7.20 -4.14 17.12
N PHE A 287 -8.18 -3.40 16.63
CA PHE A 287 -9.39 -3.94 16.01
C PHE A 287 -9.50 -3.50 14.55
N ILE A 288 -10.07 -4.37 13.74
CA ILE A 288 -10.48 -4.09 12.37
C ILE A 288 -12.00 -4.02 12.37
N ASP A 289 -12.54 -2.99 11.74
CA ASP A 289 -13.98 -2.77 11.65
C ASP A 289 -14.35 -2.23 10.26
N ILE A 290 -15.62 -2.05 10.01
CA ILE A 290 -16.18 -1.42 8.81
C ILE A 290 -15.85 0.07 8.84
N ASN A 291 -15.43 0.62 7.73
CA ASN A 291 -15.37 2.07 7.50
C ASN A 291 -16.76 2.58 7.14
N GLU A 292 -17.43 3.28 8.06
CA GLU A 292 -18.79 3.79 7.85
C GLU A 292 -18.89 4.82 6.72
N LEU A 293 -17.77 5.46 6.36
CA LEU A 293 -17.72 6.37 5.22
C LEU A 293 -17.94 5.66 3.88
N GLU A 294 -17.80 4.34 3.84
CA GLU A 294 -17.89 3.50 2.64
C GLU A 294 -19.10 2.54 2.67
N LYS A 295 -20.14 2.89 3.43
CA LYS A 295 -21.29 2.02 3.72
C LYS A 295 -21.97 1.48 2.46
N ASN A 296 -22.23 2.34 1.47
CA ASN A 296 -22.92 1.94 0.23
C ASN A 296 -22.10 0.94 -0.59
N LYS A 297 -20.78 1.12 -0.66
CA LYS A 297 -19.87 0.16 -1.30
C LYS A 297 -19.85 -1.17 -0.57
N ILE A 298 -19.83 -1.15 0.76
CA ILE A 298 -19.86 -2.36 1.60
C ILE A 298 -21.16 -3.14 1.39
N GLU A 299 -22.30 -2.48 1.37
CA GLU A 299 -23.60 -3.12 1.11
C GLU A 299 -23.66 -3.72 -0.30
N TYR A 300 -23.14 -3.01 -1.29
CA TYR A 300 -23.03 -3.52 -2.65
C TYR A 300 -22.17 -4.79 -2.72
N ILE A 301 -21.00 -4.78 -2.07
CA ILE A 301 -20.08 -5.93 -2.04
C ILE A 301 -20.73 -7.15 -1.38
N ILE A 302 -21.33 -6.97 -0.21
CA ILE A 302 -22.01 -8.06 0.49
C ILE A 302 -23.12 -8.67 -0.38
N LYS A 303 -23.93 -7.83 -1.04
CA LYS A 303 -25.02 -8.29 -1.89
C LYS A 303 -24.55 -9.06 -3.13
N ASN A 304 -23.44 -8.66 -3.76
CA ASN A 304 -23.07 -9.15 -5.09
C ASN A 304 -21.87 -10.11 -5.10
N TYR A 305 -21.06 -10.15 -4.02
CA TYR A 305 -19.79 -10.89 -3.99
C TYR A 305 -19.66 -11.88 -2.83
N SER A 306 -20.71 -12.10 -2.03
CA SER A 306 -20.68 -13.09 -0.93
C SER A 306 -20.72 -14.54 -1.41
N GLU A 307 -20.98 -14.81 -2.67
CA GLU A 307 -21.04 -16.15 -3.21
C GLU A 307 -19.67 -16.66 -3.65
N CYS A 308 -19.27 -17.85 -3.20
CA CYS A 308 -18.01 -18.48 -3.58
C CYS A 308 -18.14 -19.16 -4.96
N LYS A 309 -17.46 -18.61 -5.96
CA LYS A 309 -17.46 -19.13 -7.34
C LYS A 309 -16.35 -20.14 -7.55
N THR A 310 -16.58 -21.08 -8.47
CA THR A 310 -15.57 -22.07 -8.88
C THR A 310 -15.12 -21.80 -10.31
N TYR A 311 -13.84 -22.03 -10.59
CA TYR A 311 -13.22 -21.78 -11.89
C TYR A 311 -12.50 -23.04 -12.36
N LYS A 312 -12.64 -23.40 -13.63
CA LYS A 312 -12.02 -24.58 -14.22
C LYS A 312 -10.54 -24.37 -14.54
N THR A 313 -10.16 -23.15 -14.93
CA THR A 313 -8.81 -22.81 -15.38
C THR A 313 -8.32 -21.50 -14.75
N GLU A 314 -6.99 -21.33 -14.70
CA GLU A 314 -6.38 -20.05 -14.29
C GLU A 314 -6.78 -18.91 -15.24
N TYR A 315 -6.98 -19.21 -16.53
CA TYR A 315 -7.39 -18.20 -17.50
C TYR A 315 -8.82 -17.71 -17.27
N GLU A 316 -9.76 -18.62 -16.96
CA GLU A 316 -11.13 -18.24 -16.60
C GLU A 316 -11.16 -17.34 -15.34
N PHE A 317 -10.38 -17.73 -14.34
CA PHE A 317 -10.22 -16.93 -13.12
C PHE A 317 -9.62 -15.55 -13.43
N TYR A 318 -8.56 -15.49 -14.24
CA TYR A 318 -7.96 -14.24 -14.70
C TYR A 318 -8.99 -13.31 -15.39
N LYS A 319 -9.78 -13.85 -16.34
CA LYS A 319 -10.80 -13.04 -17.03
C LYS A 319 -11.86 -12.46 -16.07
N TYR A 320 -12.25 -13.22 -15.05
CA TYR A 320 -13.17 -12.74 -14.02
C TYR A 320 -12.53 -11.66 -13.13
N MET A 321 -11.33 -11.89 -12.66
CA MET A 321 -10.63 -10.97 -11.77
C MET A 321 -10.23 -9.67 -12.47
N GLY A 322 -9.74 -9.77 -13.71
CA GLY A 322 -9.21 -8.65 -14.50
C GLY A 322 -10.26 -7.70 -15.09
N LYS A 323 -11.54 -8.04 -14.98
CA LYS A 323 -12.65 -7.16 -15.39
C LYS A 323 -12.99 -6.20 -14.26
N MET A 324 -12.99 -4.89 -14.54
CA MET A 324 -13.43 -3.89 -13.56
C MET A 324 -14.93 -3.91 -13.38
N ASP A 325 -15.41 -3.89 -12.14
CA ASP A 325 -16.82 -3.64 -11.85
C ASP A 325 -17.07 -2.12 -11.85
N LEU A 326 -17.73 -1.65 -12.90
CA LEU A 326 -18.02 -0.23 -13.07
C LEU A 326 -18.98 0.32 -12.01
N ASN A 327 -19.82 -0.54 -11.41
CA ASN A 327 -20.73 -0.07 -10.36
C ASN A 327 -19.93 0.37 -9.12
N ILE A 328 -18.85 -0.35 -8.75
CA ILE A 328 -18.01 0.03 -7.62
C ILE A 328 -17.33 1.40 -7.83
N ILE A 329 -17.08 1.77 -9.10
CA ILE A 329 -16.51 3.09 -9.43
C ILE A 329 -17.53 4.20 -9.18
N ASN A 330 -18.79 3.93 -9.51
CA ASN A 330 -19.86 4.94 -9.54
C ASN A 330 -20.64 5.03 -8.22
N ILE A 331 -20.37 4.17 -7.25
CA ILE A 331 -21.00 4.29 -5.92
C ILE A 331 -20.36 5.48 -5.22
N GLU A 332 -21.19 6.49 -4.97
CA GLU A 332 -20.88 7.63 -4.12
C GLU A 332 -21.58 7.46 -2.78
N ASP A 333 -20.86 7.69 -1.72
CA ASP A 333 -21.43 7.82 -0.38
C ASP A 333 -21.75 9.30 -0.15
N ASN A 334 -22.87 9.59 0.50
CA ASN A 334 -23.25 10.97 0.88
C ASN A 334 -22.30 11.45 1.99
N ILE A 335 -21.14 11.93 1.57
CA ILE A 335 -20.05 12.32 2.46
C ILE A 335 -20.23 13.79 2.86
N ASN A 336 -20.35 14.05 4.14
CA ASN A 336 -20.24 15.40 4.69
C ASN A 336 -18.74 15.75 4.84
N TYR A 337 -18.18 16.46 3.88
CA TYR A 337 -16.76 16.83 3.85
C TYR A 337 -16.32 17.66 5.06
N GLU A 338 -17.17 18.55 5.58
CA GLU A 338 -16.86 19.35 6.78
C GLU A 338 -16.75 18.48 8.04
N ALA A 339 -17.64 17.49 8.16
CA ALA A 339 -17.58 16.52 9.25
C ALA A 339 -16.30 15.67 9.18
N ILE A 340 -15.92 15.21 7.99
CA ILE A 340 -14.68 14.45 7.77
C ILE A 340 -13.46 15.29 8.13
N GLU A 341 -13.40 16.53 7.71
CA GLU A 341 -12.28 17.42 8.03
C GLU A 341 -12.17 17.64 9.55
N THR A 342 -13.29 17.82 10.22
CA THR A 342 -13.35 17.94 11.70
C THR A 342 -12.80 16.67 12.38
N VAL A 343 -13.21 15.49 11.93
CA VAL A 343 -12.71 14.19 12.44
C VAL A 343 -11.21 14.07 12.21
N LYS A 344 -10.73 14.41 11.01
CA LYS A 344 -9.31 14.36 10.64
C LYS A 344 -8.45 15.24 11.54
N LEU A 345 -8.83 16.49 11.73
CA LEU A 345 -8.08 17.44 12.57
C LEU A 345 -8.12 17.04 14.05
N ALA A 346 -9.25 16.54 14.55
CA ALA A 346 -9.36 16.04 15.92
C ALA A 346 -8.47 14.79 16.13
N ALA A 347 -8.47 13.87 15.19
CA ALA A 347 -7.61 12.69 15.22
C ALA A 347 -6.12 13.06 15.18
N LEU A 348 -5.73 13.99 14.30
CA LEU A 348 -4.35 14.46 14.20
C LEU A 348 -3.87 15.07 15.53
N LYS A 349 -4.66 15.93 16.16
CA LYS A 349 -4.36 16.49 17.49
C LYS A 349 -4.23 15.41 18.55
N ASN A 350 -5.13 14.42 18.55
CA ASN A 350 -5.07 13.29 19.48
C ASN A 350 -3.80 12.45 19.28
N PHE A 351 -3.39 12.20 18.04
CA PHE A 351 -2.12 11.53 17.75
C PHE A 351 -0.92 12.37 18.20
N ALA A 352 -0.96 13.70 18.03
CA ALA A 352 0.11 14.60 18.49
C ALA A 352 0.33 14.55 20.01
N THR A 353 -0.72 14.26 20.79
CA THR A 353 -0.57 14.05 22.25
C THR A 353 -0.01 12.67 22.61
N LYS A 354 -0.23 11.66 21.76
CA LYS A 354 0.17 10.27 22.02
C LYS A 354 1.60 9.92 21.63
N TYR A 355 2.13 10.57 20.59
CA TYR A 355 3.48 10.31 20.11
C TYR A 355 4.46 11.37 20.61
N GLU A 356 5.61 10.94 21.11
CA GLU A 356 6.68 11.85 21.46
C GLU A 356 7.48 12.27 20.21
N ASN A 357 8.07 13.50 20.25
CA ASN A 357 8.87 14.01 19.14
C ASN A 357 9.97 13.02 18.71
N GLY A 358 10.64 12.37 19.66
CA GLY A 358 11.68 11.39 19.37
C GLY A 358 11.16 10.14 18.64
N GLU A 359 9.92 9.73 18.88
CA GLU A 359 9.29 8.61 18.18
C GLU A 359 8.94 8.99 16.75
N ILE A 360 8.34 10.18 16.54
CA ILE A 360 7.99 10.69 15.22
C ILE A 360 9.26 10.85 14.35
N ILE A 361 10.31 11.45 14.90
CA ILE A 361 11.60 11.64 14.23
C ILE A 361 12.20 10.31 13.81
N LYS A 362 12.20 9.32 14.70
CA LYS A 362 12.72 7.97 14.42
C LYS A 362 11.96 7.28 13.28
N GLU A 363 10.64 7.46 13.21
CA GLU A 363 9.82 6.91 12.13
C GLU A 363 10.06 7.64 10.79
N LEU A 364 10.23 8.96 10.80
CA LEU A 364 10.66 9.73 9.63
C LEU A 364 12.04 9.28 9.12
N GLU A 365 13.01 9.06 10.03
CA GLU A 365 14.31 8.49 9.66
C GLU A 365 14.21 7.05 9.11
N CYS A 366 13.26 6.24 9.57
CA CYS A 366 13.00 4.93 8.99
C CYS A 366 12.58 5.04 7.53
N LEU A 367 11.72 6.01 7.18
CA LEU A 367 11.30 6.28 5.80
C LEU A 367 12.46 6.79 4.94
N GLU A 368 13.27 7.73 5.44
CA GLU A 368 14.46 8.23 4.74
C GLU A 368 15.43 7.10 4.36
N LYS A 369 15.64 6.14 5.29
CA LYS A 369 16.56 5.00 5.14
C LYS A 369 15.92 3.76 4.50
N ASP A 370 14.69 3.86 4.02
CA ASP A 370 13.90 2.75 3.46
C ASP A 370 13.81 1.53 4.41
N ARG A 371 13.56 1.79 5.69
CA ARG A 371 13.41 0.78 6.74
C ARG A 371 11.95 0.60 7.14
N ASN A 372 11.61 -0.63 7.52
CA ASN A 372 10.27 -0.93 8.03
C ASN A 372 10.08 -0.34 9.43
N SER A 373 8.89 0.22 9.68
CA SER A 373 8.47 0.60 11.02
C SER A 373 8.36 -0.61 11.96
N LYS A 374 8.72 -0.40 13.21
CA LYS A 374 8.48 -1.36 14.31
C LYS A 374 7.25 -1.01 15.14
N ASN A 375 6.68 0.19 14.93
CA ASN A 375 5.46 0.60 15.61
C ASN A 375 4.28 -0.20 15.08
N GLU A 376 3.46 -0.76 15.97
CA GLU A 376 2.39 -1.68 15.63
C GLU A 376 1.26 -1.04 14.80
N PHE A 377 1.03 0.26 14.94
CA PHE A 377 0.06 1.00 14.15
C PHE A 377 0.68 1.55 12.86
N LEU A 378 1.82 2.24 12.97
CA LEU A 378 2.44 2.90 11.82
C LEU A 378 2.91 1.92 10.74
N LYS A 379 3.27 0.69 11.09
CA LYS A 379 3.61 -0.37 10.12
C LYS A 379 2.42 -0.80 9.24
N LEU A 380 1.18 -0.48 9.63
CA LEU A 380 -0.04 -0.79 8.88
C LEU A 380 -0.41 0.30 7.86
N ILE A 381 0.26 1.45 7.92
CA ILE A 381 0.12 2.56 6.97
C ILE A 381 1.23 2.40 5.92
N ASP A 382 0.89 2.54 4.65
CA ASP A 382 1.89 2.50 3.58
C ASP A 382 2.86 3.70 3.67
N ASN A 383 4.04 3.54 3.10
CA ASN A 383 5.13 4.48 3.32
C ASN A 383 4.82 5.92 2.85
N PRO A 384 4.23 6.17 1.66
CA PRO A 384 3.88 7.54 1.24
C PRO A 384 2.89 8.20 2.20
N THR A 385 1.76 7.55 2.48
CA THR A 385 0.73 8.05 3.42
C THR A 385 1.31 8.27 4.82
N ARG A 386 2.20 7.39 5.26
CA ARG A 386 2.88 7.53 6.54
C ARG A 386 3.81 8.74 6.58
N LEU A 387 4.45 9.11 5.47
CA LEU A 387 5.28 10.31 5.38
C LEU A 387 4.43 11.57 5.54
N GLU A 388 3.31 11.68 4.81
CA GLU A 388 2.36 12.79 4.95
C GLU A 388 1.83 12.90 6.38
N PHE A 389 1.40 11.76 6.96
CA PHE A 389 0.89 11.70 8.33
C PHE A 389 1.93 12.13 9.37
N LEU A 390 3.15 11.58 9.33
CA LEU A 390 4.21 11.90 10.29
C LEU A 390 4.68 13.36 10.17
N THR A 391 4.71 13.90 8.95
CA THR A 391 5.03 15.31 8.71
C THR A 391 3.95 16.22 9.28
N SER A 392 2.67 15.91 9.04
CA SER A 392 1.55 16.64 9.65
C SER A 392 1.59 16.56 11.18
N LEU A 393 1.93 15.39 11.70
CA LEU A 393 1.97 15.13 13.15
C LEU A 393 3.08 15.95 13.84
N ILE A 394 4.29 15.97 13.27
CA ILE A 394 5.40 16.71 13.86
C ILE A 394 5.18 18.23 13.78
N LEU A 395 4.56 18.72 12.70
CA LEU A 395 4.16 20.11 12.57
C LEU A 395 3.11 20.49 13.62
N THR A 396 2.03 19.69 13.75
CA THR A 396 0.96 19.92 14.74
C THR A 396 1.50 19.96 16.16
N LYS A 397 2.45 19.08 16.48
CA LYS A 397 3.03 18.98 17.83
C LYS A 397 3.94 20.16 18.18
N ASN A 398 4.69 20.65 17.20
CA ASN A 398 5.73 21.65 17.45
C ASN A 398 5.30 23.11 17.14
N TYR A 399 4.20 23.27 16.40
CA TYR A 399 3.65 24.59 16.05
C TYR A 399 2.17 24.68 16.45
N PRO A 400 1.85 24.72 17.74
CA PRO A 400 0.46 24.63 18.24
C PRO A 400 -0.43 25.79 17.83
N ASN A 401 0.16 26.94 17.46
CA ASN A 401 -0.54 28.14 17.00
C ASN A 401 -0.89 28.12 15.51
N LEU A 402 -0.36 27.14 14.74
CA LEU A 402 -0.66 27.02 13.33
C LEU A 402 -1.85 26.08 13.08
N ILE A 403 -2.58 26.36 12.01
CA ILE A 403 -3.60 25.45 11.50
C ILE A 403 -2.90 24.50 10.52
N ILE A 404 -2.71 23.25 10.92
CA ILE A 404 -2.13 22.18 10.07
C ILE A 404 -3.26 21.36 9.50
N LYS A 405 -3.43 21.41 8.19
CA LYS A 405 -4.50 20.74 7.45
C LYS A 405 -3.93 19.72 6.47
N PRO A 406 -3.85 18.43 6.86
CA PRO A 406 -3.40 17.38 5.95
C PRO A 406 -4.51 17.00 4.97
N ASN A 407 -4.12 16.66 3.74
CA ASN A 407 -5.04 16.29 2.66
C ASN A 407 -5.11 14.79 2.38
N TYR A 408 -4.36 13.94 3.14
CA TYR A 408 -4.53 12.49 3.05
C TYR A 408 -5.98 12.06 3.38
N SER A 409 -6.41 10.95 2.75
CA SER A 409 -7.73 10.38 3.06
C SER A 409 -7.70 9.62 4.39
N ILE A 410 -8.85 9.58 5.06
CA ILE A 410 -9.01 8.96 6.38
C ILE A 410 -10.14 7.94 6.39
N ASP A 411 -10.11 7.03 7.39
CA ASP A 411 -11.28 6.26 7.78
C ASP A 411 -12.19 7.07 8.72
N ASP A 412 -13.31 6.48 9.15
CA ASP A 412 -14.28 7.11 10.04
C ASP A 412 -13.75 7.39 11.46
N GLU A 413 -12.58 6.86 11.82
CA GLU A 413 -11.84 7.16 13.05
C GLU A 413 -10.77 8.24 12.88
N GLY A 414 -10.59 8.77 11.67
CA GLY A 414 -9.56 9.74 11.34
C GLY A 414 -8.16 9.15 11.12
N ASN A 415 -8.04 7.81 11.01
CA ASN A 415 -6.75 7.21 10.68
C ASN A 415 -6.42 7.35 9.20
N PRO A 416 -5.19 7.70 8.82
CA PRO A 416 -4.81 7.85 7.43
C PRO A 416 -4.93 6.52 6.67
N ILE A 417 -5.56 6.55 5.49
CA ILE A 417 -5.75 5.39 4.60
C ILE A 417 -4.86 5.50 3.38
N PHE A 418 -4.86 6.67 2.73
CA PHE A 418 -4.17 6.89 1.46
C PHE A 418 -3.66 8.34 1.39
N THR A 419 -2.68 8.58 0.53
CA THR A 419 -2.10 9.91 0.27
C THR A 419 -3.14 10.95 -0.13
N ALA A 420 -2.77 12.22 -0.08
CA ALA A 420 -3.54 13.33 -0.62
C ALA A 420 -3.98 13.03 -2.06
N LYS A 421 -5.14 13.56 -2.45
CA LYS A 421 -5.59 13.48 -3.84
C LYS A 421 -4.63 14.30 -4.72
N GLY A 422 -4.39 13.83 -5.95
CA GLY A 422 -3.65 14.64 -6.90
C GLY A 422 -4.33 15.97 -7.15
N GLY A 423 -3.55 17.00 -7.46
CA GLY A 423 -4.04 18.35 -7.74
C GLY A 423 -4.20 19.26 -6.51
N ILE A 424 -4.02 18.73 -5.31
CA ILE A 424 -3.95 19.49 -4.05
C ILE A 424 -2.65 19.19 -3.33
N ALA A 425 -2.19 20.13 -2.50
CA ALA A 425 -0.99 19.93 -1.69
C ALA A 425 -1.18 18.80 -0.67
N ASP A 426 -0.09 18.15 -0.26
CA ASP A 426 -0.14 17.10 0.77
C ASP A 426 -0.59 17.64 2.13
N ILE A 427 -0.09 18.83 2.49
CA ILE A 427 -0.42 19.51 3.75
C ILE A 427 -0.50 21.01 3.50
N GLU A 428 -1.55 21.63 3.99
CA GLU A 428 -1.71 23.08 4.02
C GLU A 428 -1.47 23.58 5.44
N VAL A 429 -0.72 24.67 5.58
CA VAL A 429 -0.39 25.28 6.86
C VAL A 429 -0.75 26.75 6.83
N TYR A 430 -1.53 27.20 7.81
CA TYR A 430 -2.06 28.55 7.87
C TYR A 430 -1.79 29.23 9.21
N ASP A 431 -1.45 30.49 9.15
CA ASP A 431 -1.44 31.41 10.28
C ASP A 431 -1.99 32.80 9.91
N GLU A 432 -1.83 33.78 10.79
CA GLU A 432 -2.31 35.16 10.54
C GLU A 432 -1.60 35.82 9.36
N LYS A 433 -0.32 35.51 9.11
CA LYS A 433 0.55 36.17 8.13
C LYS A 433 1.00 35.29 6.98
N SER A 434 0.76 33.98 7.07
CA SER A 434 1.37 33.02 6.16
C SER A 434 0.37 31.95 5.70
N ASP A 435 0.45 31.61 4.43
CA ASP A 435 -0.16 30.43 3.84
C ASP A 435 0.94 29.59 3.19
N ILE A 436 1.13 28.35 3.68
CA ILE A 436 2.28 27.53 3.33
C ILE A 436 1.80 26.16 2.84
N LEU A 437 2.38 25.68 1.75
CA LEU A 437 2.19 24.31 1.30
C LEU A 437 3.37 23.45 1.76
N VAL A 438 3.09 22.28 2.31
CA VAL A 438 4.12 21.29 2.63
C VAL A 438 3.86 20.05 1.78
N GLU A 439 4.83 19.76 0.93
CA GLU A 439 4.77 18.68 -0.06
C GLU A 439 5.85 17.65 0.27
N VAL A 440 5.48 16.40 0.28
CA VAL A 440 6.37 15.33 0.72
C VAL A 440 6.41 14.19 -0.29
N THR A 441 7.58 13.62 -0.54
CA THR A 441 7.71 12.48 -1.44
C THR A 441 8.76 11.50 -0.97
N LEU A 442 8.63 10.23 -1.35
CA LEU A 442 9.68 9.21 -1.20
C LEU A 442 10.57 9.06 -2.44
N ILE A 443 10.30 9.82 -3.50
CA ILE A 443 11.12 9.86 -4.71
C ILE A 443 12.50 10.44 -4.35
N LYS A 444 13.58 9.74 -4.75
CA LYS A 444 14.97 10.11 -4.40
C LYS A 444 15.76 10.69 -5.56
N ASN A 445 15.20 10.67 -6.74
CA ASN A 445 15.90 10.84 -8.00
C ASN A 445 15.40 12.05 -8.81
N ARG A 446 15.89 12.18 -10.04
CA ARG A 446 15.55 13.25 -10.97
C ARG A 446 14.04 13.39 -11.23
N GLN A 447 13.24 12.36 -10.99
CA GLN A 447 11.78 12.44 -11.13
C GLN A 447 11.17 13.53 -10.26
N GLN A 448 11.81 13.90 -9.13
CA GLN A 448 11.40 15.05 -8.33
C GLN A 448 11.28 16.33 -9.17
N SER A 449 12.28 16.64 -10.00
CA SER A 449 12.28 17.84 -10.83
C SER A 449 11.28 17.78 -11.99
N ILE A 450 10.91 16.57 -12.41
CA ILE A 450 10.04 16.35 -13.58
C ILE A 450 8.57 16.25 -13.17
N ILE A 451 8.28 15.62 -12.04
CA ILE A 451 6.92 15.32 -11.59
C ILE A 451 6.51 16.25 -10.44
N GLU A 452 7.30 16.29 -9.35
CA GLU A 452 6.92 16.98 -8.13
C GLU A 452 6.98 18.51 -8.26
N ILE A 453 8.13 19.08 -8.66
CA ILE A 453 8.28 20.54 -8.70
C ILE A 453 7.28 21.23 -9.65
N PRO A 454 6.94 20.69 -10.83
CA PRO A 454 5.87 21.25 -11.65
C PRO A 454 4.48 21.21 -10.99
N ALA A 455 4.16 20.13 -10.25
CA ALA A 455 2.91 20.02 -9.50
C ALA A 455 2.87 21.04 -8.36
N ILE A 456 3.89 21.07 -7.52
CA ILE A 456 4.04 22.04 -6.41
C ILE A 456 3.94 23.49 -6.93
N THR A 457 4.57 23.77 -8.07
CA THR A 457 4.49 25.11 -8.69
C THR A 457 3.05 25.45 -9.06
N ARG A 458 2.25 24.52 -9.56
CA ARG A 458 0.82 24.76 -9.87
C ARG A 458 0.03 25.04 -8.59
N HIS A 459 0.18 24.20 -7.56
CA HIS A 459 -0.49 24.39 -6.26
C HIS A 459 -0.13 25.76 -5.65
N LEU A 460 1.13 26.12 -5.68
CA LEU A 460 1.59 27.39 -5.14
C LEU A 460 1.11 28.61 -5.95
N VAL A 461 1.00 28.49 -7.28
CA VAL A 461 0.38 29.53 -8.13
C VAL A 461 -1.09 29.71 -7.79
N GLU A 462 -1.81 28.63 -7.53
CA GLU A 462 -3.23 28.69 -7.16
C GLU A 462 -3.43 29.28 -5.77
N LEU A 463 -2.59 28.89 -4.81
CA LEU A 463 -2.61 29.47 -3.48
C LEU A 463 -2.31 30.97 -3.53
N ASN A 464 -1.29 31.39 -4.24
CA ASN A 464 -0.90 32.80 -4.38
C ASN A 464 -1.97 33.68 -5.04
N LYS A 465 -2.86 33.10 -5.85
CA LYS A 465 -4.01 33.84 -6.42
C LYS A 465 -5.16 34.04 -5.41
N LYS A 466 -5.27 33.15 -4.43
CA LYS A 466 -6.38 33.12 -3.46
C LYS A 466 -6.02 33.78 -2.15
N SER A 467 -4.74 33.82 -1.82
CA SER A 467 -4.21 34.31 -0.56
C SER A 467 -3.81 35.79 -0.66
N GLU A 468 -4.13 36.57 0.38
CA GLU A 468 -3.69 37.94 0.57
C GLU A 468 -2.60 38.06 1.67
N LYS A 469 -2.02 36.89 2.06
CA LYS A 469 -1.01 36.83 3.13
C LYS A 469 0.34 37.38 2.67
N GLU A 470 1.12 37.86 3.62
CA GLU A 470 2.48 38.39 3.36
C GLU A 470 3.45 37.30 2.91
N ASN A 471 3.32 36.08 3.50
CA ASN A 471 4.23 34.98 3.25
C ASN A 471 3.50 33.81 2.60
N ILE A 472 3.83 33.55 1.34
CA ILE A 472 3.28 32.43 0.57
C ILE A 472 4.47 31.66 -0.01
N PHE A 473 4.66 30.41 0.43
CA PHE A 473 5.75 29.57 -0.03
C PHE A 473 5.44 28.09 0.14
N SER A 474 6.29 27.23 -0.40
CA SER A 474 6.20 25.79 -0.22
C SER A 474 7.45 25.21 0.45
N ILE A 475 7.26 24.22 1.31
CA ILE A 475 8.31 23.37 1.88
C ILE A 475 8.22 22.02 1.17
N PHE A 476 9.27 21.63 0.45
CA PHE A 476 9.36 20.34 -0.22
C PHE A 476 10.27 19.40 0.56
N ILE A 477 9.78 18.22 0.97
CA ILE A 477 10.49 17.27 1.83
C ILE A 477 10.64 15.94 1.13
N ALA A 478 11.89 15.43 1.05
CA ALA A 478 12.18 14.13 0.46
C ALA A 478 13.35 13.44 1.20
N PRO A 479 13.56 12.11 1.03
CA PRO A 479 14.70 11.41 1.61
C PRO A 479 16.06 11.93 1.11
N ASN A 480 16.08 12.45 -0.11
CA ASN A 480 17.24 13.07 -0.76
C ASN A 480 16.74 14.15 -1.70
N ILE A 481 17.48 15.24 -1.87
CA ILE A 481 17.16 16.31 -2.83
C ILE A 481 18.13 16.21 -4.01
N HIS A 482 17.59 15.93 -5.19
CA HIS A 482 18.36 15.84 -6.42
C HIS A 482 18.84 17.24 -6.84
N GLU A 483 19.98 17.35 -7.53
CA GLU A 483 20.55 18.63 -7.99
C GLU A 483 19.60 19.36 -8.96
N ASP A 484 19.00 18.63 -9.91
CA ASP A 484 18.01 19.21 -10.83
C ASP A 484 16.79 19.76 -10.09
N THR A 485 16.45 19.19 -8.93
CA THR A 485 15.35 19.68 -8.10
C THR A 485 15.67 21.05 -7.51
N LYS A 486 16.87 21.24 -6.98
CA LYS A 486 17.34 22.53 -6.48
C LYS A 486 17.32 23.58 -7.57
N TYR A 487 17.87 23.22 -8.75
CA TYR A 487 17.85 24.10 -9.91
C TYR A 487 16.43 24.49 -10.31
N MET A 488 15.48 23.56 -10.34
CA MET A 488 14.09 23.86 -10.68
C MET A 488 13.39 24.73 -9.65
N CYS A 489 13.71 24.58 -8.36
CA CYS A 489 13.20 25.47 -7.29
C CYS A 489 13.73 26.90 -7.50
N GLU A 490 15.04 27.07 -7.75
CA GLU A 490 15.65 28.37 -8.03
C GLU A 490 15.08 29.01 -9.30
N PHE A 491 14.88 28.21 -10.37
CA PHE A 491 14.25 28.66 -11.60
C PHE A 491 12.80 29.13 -11.38
N THR A 492 12.03 28.40 -10.57
CA THR A 492 10.65 28.77 -10.21
C THR A 492 10.63 30.10 -9.46
N LYS A 493 11.53 30.28 -8.50
CA LYS A 493 11.70 31.56 -7.79
C LYS A 493 12.02 32.71 -8.75
N TYR A 494 13.00 32.51 -9.62
CA TYR A 494 13.41 33.52 -10.59
C TYR A 494 12.29 33.88 -11.58
N ARG A 495 11.58 32.90 -12.12
CA ARG A 495 10.58 33.11 -13.20
C ARG A 495 9.20 33.53 -12.69
N LYS A 496 8.80 33.10 -11.49
CA LYS A 496 7.44 33.28 -10.97
C LYS A 496 7.39 34.02 -9.64
N ASN A 497 8.53 34.34 -9.05
CA ASN A 497 8.65 34.90 -7.68
C ASN A 497 7.95 34.02 -6.63
N LEU A 498 8.00 32.69 -6.78
CA LEU A 498 7.43 31.72 -5.87
C LEU A 498 8.55 30.90 -5.21
N ASP A 499 8.57 30.86 -3.89
CA ASP A 499 9.58 30.16 -3.11
C ASP A 499 9.16 28.69 -2.87
N ILE A 500 9.98 27.75 -3.33
CA ILE A 500 9.90 26.32 -2.99
C ILE A 500 11.18 25.96 -2.28
N LYS A 501 11.11 25.61 -1.00
CA LYS A 501 12.28 25.30 -0.14
C LYS A 501 12.47 23.80 0.00
N PRO A 502 13.46 23.22 -0.68
CA PRO A 502 13.71 21.78 -0.63
C PRO A 502 14.53 21.38 0.60
N TYR A 503 14.04 20.41 1.36
CA TYR A 503 14.70 19.81 2.51
C TYR A 503 14.78 18.30 2.40
N THR A 504 15.91 17.73 2.82
CA THR A 504 15.91 16.31 3.16
C THR A 504 15.10 16.09 4.46
N ILE A 505 14.56 14.89 4.66
CA ILE A 505 13.86 14.55 5.91
C ILE A 505 14.73 14.90 7.12
N SER A 506 16.01 14.52 7.10
CA SER A 506 16.94 14.81 8.20
C SER A 506 17.14 16.31 8.42
N ASN A 507 17.22 17.13 7.35
CA ASN A 507 17.40 18.58 7.49
C ASN A 507 16.12 19.28 7.95
N PHE A 508 14.96 18.81 7.46
CA PHE A 508 13.66 19.28 7.93
C PHE A 508 13.49 19.08 9.44
N VAL A 509 13.74 17.86 9.92
CA VAL A 509 13.65 17.50 11.34
C VAL A 509 14.58 18.37 12.22
N LYS A 510 15.81 18.66 11.75
CA LYS A 510 16.75 19.51 12.47
C LYS A 510 16.30 20.96 12.60
N LYS A 511 15.50 21.45 11.64
CA LYS A 511 14.95 22.80 11.67
C LYS A 511 13.71 22.94 12.55
N ILE A 512 12.99 21.86 12.82
CA ILE A 512 11.80 21.90 13.69
C ILE A 512 12.21 22.25 15.11
N LYS A 513 11.59 23.29 15.64
CA LYS A 513 11.77 23.74 17.02
C LYS A 513 10.39 23.87 17.68
N PHE A 514 10.30 23.45 18.92
CA PHE A 514 9.10 23.62 19.71
C PHE A 514 8.78 25.13 19.87
N GLU A 515 7.57 25.53 19.49
CA GLU A 515 7.12 26.94 19.49
C GLU A 515 8.02 27.88 18.66
N GLY A 516 8.77 27.33 17.70
CA GLY A 516 9.55 28.12 16.76
C GLY A 516 8.67 28.84 15.72
N ASP A 517 9.28 29.75 14.96
CA ASP A 517 8.61 30.38 13.83
C ASP A 517 8.75 29.50 12.57
N ILE A 518 7.63 29.18 11.92
CA ILE A 518 7.62 28.41 10.67
C ILE A 518 8.36 29.15 9.54
N LEU A 519 8.47 30.48 9.63
CA LEU A 519 9.22 31.29 8.67
C LEU A 519 10.73 31.03 8.70
N GLU A 520 11.26 30.32 9.71
CA GLU A 520 12.65 29.86 9.70
C GLU A 520 12.93 28.95 8.51
N PHE A 521 11.91 28.29 7.94
CA PHE A 521 12.05 27.47 6.73
C PHE A 521 12.28 28.28 5.46
N LEU A 522 12.03 29.60 5.45
CA LEU A 522 12.35 30.50 4.33
C LEU A 522 13.85 30.83 4.27
N ASN A 523 14.55 30.76 5.40
CA ASN A 523 15.98 31.02 5.55
C ASN A 523 16.78 29.73 5.47
#